data_15715024ed3d5e2ab68e699d3c814118
#
_entry.id   15715024ed3d5e2ab68e699d3c814118
#
_cell.length_a   1.000
_cell.length_b   1.000
_cell.length_c   1.000
_cell.angle_alpha   90.00
_cell.angle_beta   90.00
_cell.angle_gamma   90.00
#
_symmetry.space_group_name_H-M   'P 1'
#
loop_
_entity.id
_entity.type
_entity.pdbx_description
1 polymer ?
#
loop_
_entity_poly.entity_id
_entity_poly.type
_entity_poly.pdbx_seq_one_letter_code
_entity_poly.pdbx_strand_id
1 'polypeptide(L)'
;MCIRDRFEGVIEQPEVDSLRVEMADLLDRAPVDNGSTVDKKGRPAFGQEFARPTFYLVEPLSDPWGGTEILNGRHPTKMNEPAPSSRVNEKVVFIMNGMCQTMPSGLRLYGHPDLLGIAASINGDDYVPYNDATFVKQPGVGGSVSWHQDGVTHWKSPDWDQGIHGFNFQVQLYDTGARSCLWVVPGTHKLGKIDIKRRLLEGSDSELMPDAVPLACNAGDVTVVNRQALHGSFANTSNDLRISLTFGF
;
A
#
# COMPACT_ATOMS: atom_id res chain seq x y z
N MET A 1 20.11 1.21 -12.89
CA MET A 1 18.91 1.88 -12.40
C MET A 1 18.66 1.38 -10.98
N CYS A 2 18.70 2.27 -9.97
CA CYS A 2 18.22 1.94 -8.64
C CYS A 2 16.70 1.83 -8.75
N ILE A 3 16.14 0.66 -8.45
CA ILE A 3 14.72 0.37 -8.69
C ILE A 3 13.88 0.78 -7.46
N ARG A 4 14.20 1.93 -6.94
CA ARG A 4 13.51 2.63 -5.90
C ARG A 4 13.73 4.10 -6.18
N ASP A 5 12.73 4.74 -6.72
CA ASP A 5 12.80 6.17 -6.95
C ASP A 5 11.61 6.87 -6.28
N ARG A 6 11.89 8.02 -5.68
CA ARG A 6 10.91 8.98 -5.22
C ARG A 6 10.96 10.15 -6.20
N PHE A 7 9.83 10.43 -6.79
CA PHE A 7 9.61 11.59 -7.64
C PHE A 7 8.87 12.64 -6.80
N GLU A 8 9.51 13.78 -6.62
CA GLU A 8 9.00 14.84 -5.75
C GLU A 8 8.01 15.73 -6.48
N GLY A 9 6.87 16.02 -5.84
CA GLY A 9 5.89 16.99 -6.31
C GLY A 9 5.28 16.67 -7.68
N VAL A 10 5.16 15.40 -8.04
CA VAL A 10 4.58 14.98 -9.34
C VAL A 10 3.12 15.37 -9.45
N ILE A 11 2.39 15.20 -8.34
CA ILE A 11 0.96 15.54 -8.28
C ILE A 11 0.84 16.90 -7.63
N GLU A 12 0.28 17.85 -8.35
CA GLU A 12 0.13 19.21 -7.87
C GLU A 12 -0.88 19.31 -6.72
N GLN A 13 -0.70 20.32 -5.87
CA GLN A 13 -1.52 20.50 -4.66
C GLN A 13 -3.04 20.54 -4.95
N PRO A 14 -3.56 21.18 -6.02
CA PRO A 14 -4.99 21.15 -6.32
C PRO A 14 -5.53 19.76 -6.63
N GLU A 15 -4.71 18.90 -7.25
CA GLU A 15 -5.08 17.50 -7.52
C GLU A 15 -5.07 16.68 -6.24
N VAL A 16 -4.04 16.86 -5.40
CA VAL A 16 -3.97 16.24 -4.06
C VAL A 16 -5.19 16.61 -3.23
N ASP A 17 -5.61 17.87 -3.25
CA ASP A 17 -6.77 18.36 -2.49
C ASP A 17 -8.08 17.75 -3.02
N SER A 18 -8.21 17.60 -4.34
CA SER A 18 -9.37 16.91 -4.95
C SER A 18 -9.43 15.44 -4.51
N LEU A 19 -8.30 14.74 -4.54
CA LEU A 19 -8.19 13.36 -4.07
C LEU A 19 -8.53 13.22 -2.58
N ARG A 20 -8.07 14.16 -1.76
CA ARG A 20 -8.38 14.17 -0.31
C ARG A 20 -9.86 14.35 -0.04
N VAL A 21 -10.53 15.26 -0.77
CA VAL A 21 -11.97 15.51 -0.61
C VAL A 21 -12.79 14.26 -0.96
N GLU A 22 -12.50 13.64 -2.09
CA GLU A 22 -13.19 12.42 -2.51
C GLU A 22 -12.91 11.26 -1.54
N MET A 23 -11.66 11.10 -1.09
CA MET A 23 -11.30 10.08 -0.09
C MET A 23 -11.99 10.29 1.25
N ALA A 24 -12.12 11.53 1.71
CA ALA A 24 -12.80 11.83 2.98
C ALA A 24 -14.29 11.46 2.91
N ASP A 25 -14.97 11.76 1.79
CA ASP A 25 -16.36 11.35 1.58
C ASP A 25 -16.53 9.83 1.57
N LEU A 26 -15.67 9.13 0.85
CA LEU A 26 -15.71 7.68 0.78
C LEU A 26 -15.46 7.03 2.14
N LEU A 27 -14.47 7.51 2.89
CA LEU A 27 -14.19 7.01 4.24
C LEU A 27 -15.33 7.28 5.24
N ASP A 28 -16.02 8.43 5.12
CA ASP A 28 -17.21 8.75 5.92
C ASP A 28 -18.41 7.83 5.63
N ARG A 29 -18.39 7.19 4.47
CA ARG A 29 -19.42 6.26 3.99
C ARG A 29 -18.98 4.79 4.02
N ALA A 30 -17.82 4.51 4.60
CA ALA A 30 -17.34 3.15 4.74
C ALA A 30 -18.27 2.32 5.66
N PRO A 31 -18.45 1.03 5.40
CA PRO A 31 -19.27 0.17 6.25
C PRO A 31 -18.67 0.07 7.67
N VAL A 32 -19.51 -0.21 8.66
CA VAL A 32 -19.04 -0.37 10.06
C VAL A 32 -18.23 -1.65 10.26
N ASP A 33 -18.41 -2.65 9.40
CA ASP A 33 -17.69 -3.93 9.41
C ASP A 33 -17.69 -4.54 8.00
N ASN A 34 -16.81 -5.51 7.77
CA ASN A 34 -16.82 -6.28 6.52
C ASN A 34 -18.19 -6.98 6.34
N GLY A 35 -18.82 -6.73 5.22
CA GLY A 35 -20.16 -7.24 4.92
C GLY A 35 -21.33 -6.46 5.51
N SER A 36 -21.08 -5.38 6.28
CA SER A 36 -22.14 -4.46 6.70
C SER A 36 -22.68 -3.66 5.51
N THR A 37 -23.99 -3.47 5.48
CA THR A 37 -24.69 -2.64 4.48
C THR A 37 -24.88 -1.19 4.93
N VAL A 38 -24.48 -0.87 6.15
CA VAL A 38 -24.62 0.47 6.73
C VAL A 38 -23.28 1.03 7.21
N ASP A 39 -23.15 2.34 7.13
CA ASP A 39 -22.02 3.11 7.65
C ASP A 39 -22.20 3.42 9.16
N LYS A 40 -21.23 4.12 9.75
CA LYS A 40 -21.26 4.52 11.17
C LYS A 40 -22.40 5.47 11.54
N LYS A 41 -23.04 6.10 10.55
CA LYS A 41 -24.19 7.00 10.74
C LYS A 41 -25.52 6.31 10.47
N GLY A 42 -25.51 4.99 10.19
CA GLY A 42 -26.70 4.20 9.86
C GLY A 42 -27.24 4.43 8.45
N ARG A 43 -26.47 5.13 7.58
CA ARG A 43 -26.81 5.32 6.16
C ARG A 43 -26.38 4.09 5.36
N PRO A 44 -26.94 3.85 4.16
CA PRO A 44 -26.41 2.84 3.25
C PRO A 44 -24.90 3.08 3.02
N ALA A 45 -24.09 2.07 3.31
CA ALA A 45 -22.65 2.13 3.08
C ALA A 45 -22.36 2.24 1.58
N PHE A 46 -21.27 2.92 1.23
CA PHE A 46 -20.83 3.05 -0.15
C PHE A 46 -20.31 1.71 -0.69
N GLY A 47 -20.50 1.48 -1.98
CA GLY A 47 -19.88 0.36 -2.71
C GLY A 47 -20.68 -0.93 -2.69
N GLN A 48 -21.93 -0.91 -2.19
CA GLN A 48 -22.81 -2.07 -2.19
C GLN A 48 -23.22 -2.53 -3.60
N GLU A 49 -23.11 -1.64 -4.58
CA GLU A 49 -23.38 -1.88 -6.00
C GLU A 49 -22.29 -2.65 -6.74
N PHE A 50 -21.08 -2.73 -6.16
CA PHE A 50 -19.94 -3.38 -6.80
C PHE A 50 -19.87 -4.86 -6.46
N ALA A 51 -19.47 -5.68 -7.42
CA ALA A 51 -19.29 -7.12 -7.26
C ALA A 51 -18.18 -7.52 -6.28
N ARG A 52 -17.21 -6.61 -6.08
CA ARG A 52 -16.12 -6.78 -5.11
C ARG A 52 -16.29 -5.76 -3.99
N PRO A 53 -16.00 -6.13 -2.74
CA PRO A 53 -16.01 -5.17 -1.65
C PRO A 53 -15.07 -3.99 -1.93
N THR A 54 -15.62 -2.77 -1.83
CA THR A 54 -14.84 -1.55 -1.96
C THR A 54 -13.90 -1.37 -0.77
N PHE A 55 -14.37 -1.69 0.44
CA PHE A 55 -13.60 -1.53 1.66
C PHE A 55 -13.21 -2.89 2.26
N TYR A 56 -12.01 -2.93 2.79
CA TYR A 56 -11.53 -4.00 3.64
C TYR A 56 -11.13 -3.42 5.00
N LEU A 57 -11.86 -3.83 6.03
CA LEU A 57 -11.69 -3.35 7.40
C LEU A 57 -10.97 -4.40 8.23
N VAL A 58 -10.13 -3.93 9.16
CA VAL A 58 -9.32 -4.77 10.04
C VAL A 58 -9.40 -4.29 11.48
N GLU A 59 -9.02 -5.16 12.41
CA GLU A 59 -8.82 -4.75 13.78
C GLU A 59 -7.72 -3.67 13.88
N PRO A 60 -7.85 -2.69 14.77
CA PRO A 60 -6.83 -1.67 14.96
C PRO A 60 -5.44 -2.27 15.18
N LEU A 61 -4.43 -1.66 14.54
CA LEU A 61 -3.00 -2.05 14.63
C LEU A 61 -2.69 -3.49 14.18
N SER A 62 -3.67 -4.21 13.62
CA SER A 62 -3.46 -5.58 13.15
C SER A 62 -2.68 -5.63 11.83
N ASP A 63 -2.08 -6.77 11.57
CA ASP A 63 -1.60 -7.16 10.23
C ASP A 63 -2.48 -8.31 9.72
N PRO A 64 -3.46 -8.02 8.86
CA PRO A 64 -4.43 -9.03 8.41
C PRO A 64 -3.78 -10.11 7.55
N TRP A 65 -2.59 -9.85 7.05
CA TRP A 65 -1.84 -10.78 6.20
C TRP A 65 -0.60 -11.32 6.88
N GLY A 66 -0.23 -10.75 8.03
CA GLY A 66 0.89 -11.22 8.84
C GLY A 66 0.62 -12.62 9.38
N GLY A 67 1.63 -13.48 9.34
CA GLY A 67 1.53 -14.84 9.84
C GLY A 67 0.70 -15.79 8.98
N THR A 68 0.28 -15.39 7.77
CA THR A 68 -0.47 -16.25 6.85
C THR A 68 0.43 -16.79 5.74
N GLU A 69 0.39 -18.10 5.52
CA GLU A 69 0.98 -18.74 4.33
C GLU A 69 0.20 -18.46 3.05
N ILE A 70 -1.00 -17.88 3.18
CA ILE A 70 -1.97 -17.66 2.09
C ILE A 70 -1.41 -16.75 1.01
N LEU A 71 -0.56 -15.80 1.39
CA LEU A 71 0.09 -14.90 0.44
C LEU A 71 1.57 -15.29 0.33
N ASN A 72 1.83 -16.38 -0.37
CA ASN A 72 3.16 -16.89 -0.69
C ASN A 72 4.28 -15.84 -0.60
N GLY A 73 5.17 -15.94 0.36
CA GLY A 73 6.31 -15.03 0.52
C GLY A 73 6.10 -13.87 1.49
N ARG A 74 4.94 -13.76 2.18
CA ARG A 74 4.83 -12.87 3.33
C ARG A 74 5.47 -13.49 4.53
N HIS A 75 6.14 -12.64 5.32
CA HIS A 75 6.73 -13.10 6.57
C HIS A 75 5.62 -13.37 7.60
N PRO A 76 5.70 -14.47 8.37
CA PRO A 76 4.70 -14.78 9.39
C PRO A 76 4.75 -13.85 10.61
N THR A 77 5.84 -13.09 10.77
CA THR A 77 6.00 -12.15 11.89
C THR A 77 5.37 -10.81 11.53
N LYS A 78 4.61 -10.29 12.44
CA LYS A 78 3.93 -9.01 12.31
C LYS A 78 4.92 -7.86 12.51
N MET A 79 4.66 -6.73 11.88
CA MET A 79 5.50 -5.56 12.00
C MET A 79 4.96 -4.63 13.09
N ASN A 80 5.52 -4.76 14.29
CA ASN A 80 5.29 -3.90 15.44
C ASN A 80 3.79 -3.65 15.72
N GLU A 81 3.16 -4.59 16.38
CA GLU A 81 1.79 -4.46 16.88
C GLU A 81 1.82 -4.06 18.38
N PRO A 82 1.83 -2.77 18.69
CA PRO A 82 1.51 -2.37 20.03
C PRO A 82 0.10 -2.87 20.37
N ALA A 83 -0.12 -3.32 21.58
CA ALA A 83 -1.46 -3.70 22.00
C ALA A 83 -2.43 -2.54 21.71
N PRO A 84 -3.58 -2.78 21.06
CA PRO A 84 -4.55 -1.74 20.80
C PRO A 84 -4.88 -1.07 22.13
N SER A 85 -4.89 0.25 22.15
CA SER A 85 -5.38 0.95 23.33
C SER A 85 -6.80 0.45 23.57
N SER A 86 -7.15 0.10 24.79
CA SER A 86 -8.44 -0.48 25.21
C SER A 86 -9.69 0.35 24.84
N ARG A 87 -9.51 1.42 24.07
CA ARG A 87 -10.54 2.40 23.67
C ARG A 87 -11.02 2.27 22.24
N VAL A 88 -10.41 1.43 21.40
CA VAL A 88 -10.81 1.33 19.98
C VAL A 88 -11.35 -0.08 19.75
N ASN A 89 -12.66 -0.24 19.92
CA ASN A 89 -13.37 -1.49 19.61
C ASN A 89 -13.90 -1.53 18.17
N GLU A 90 -13.62 -0.50 17.36
CA GLU A 90 -14.14 -0.40 16.00
C GLU A 90 -13.07 -0.78 14.99
N LYS A 91 -13.47 -1.58 14.00
CA LYS A 91 -12.64 -1.85 12.86
C LYS A 91 -12.30 -0.59 12.08
N VAL A 92 -11.13 -0.58 11.48
CA VAL A 92 -10.62 0.54 10.70
C VAL A 92 -10.46 0.13 9.24
N VAL A 93 -10.69 1.06 8.33
CA VAL A 93 -10.42 0.83 6.91
C VAL A 93 -8.92 0.62 6.72
N PHE A 94 -8.56 -0.49 6.09
CA PHE A 94 -7.18 -0.85 5.75
C PHE A 94 -6.89 -0.65 4.27
N ILE A 95 -7.80 -1.12 3.42
CA ILE A 95 -7.73 -0.95 1.97
C ILE A 95 -9.08 -0.50 1.44
N MET A 96 -9.02 0.37 0.46
CA MET A 96 -10.12 0.66 -0.46
C MET A 96 -9.70 0.22 -1.87
N ASN A 97 -10.55 -0.56 -2.52
CA ASN A 97 -10.36 -1.03 -3.88
C ASN A 97 -11.21 -0.20 -4.85
N GLY A 98 -10.80 -0.16 -6.11
CA GLY A 98 -11.59 0.43 -7.18
C GLY A 98 -11.55 1.96 -7.20
N MET A 99 -10.40 2.59 -6.92
CA MET A 99 -10.30 4.06 -6.98
C MET A 99 -10.66 4.64 -8.36
N CYS A 100 -10.38 3.90 -9.44
CA CYS A 100 -10.75 4.31 -10.79
C CYS A 100 -12.27 4.29 -11.04
N GLN A 101 -13.01 3.50 -10.26
CA GLN A 101 -14.46 3.37 -10.36
C GLN A 101 -15.19 4.28 -9.38
N THR A 102 -14.56 4.58 -8.27
CA THR A 102 -15.19 5.26 -7.13
C THR A 102 -14.81 6.73 -7.01
N MET A 103 -13.69 7.12 -7.63
CA MET A 103 -13.12 8.47 -7.53
C MET A 103 -12.82 9.02 -8.92
N PRO A 104 -13.52 10.05 -9.41
CA PRO A 104 -13.16 10.75 -10.64
C PRO A 104 -11.72 11.29 -10.65
N SER A 105 -11.24 11.79 -9.50
CA SER A 105 -9.83 12.22 -9.37
C SER A 105 -8.87 11.02 -9.39
N GLY A 106 -9.25 9.87 -8.85
CA GLY A 106 -8.48 8.63 -8.92
C GLY A 106 -8.31 8.13 -10.36
N LEU A 107 -9.38 8.19 -11.16
CA LEU A 107 -9.31 7.84 -12.57
C LEU A 107 -8.39 8.80 -13.35
N ARG A 108 -8.47 10.11 -13.08
CA ARG A 108 -7.55 11.09 -13.69
C ARG A 108 -6.10 10.84 -13.29
N LEU A 109 -5.87 10.51 -12.01
CA LEU A 109 -4.55 10.17 -11.50
C LEU A 109 -3.94 8.98 -12.25
N TYR A 110 -4.75 7.95 -12.51
CA TYR A 110 -4.29 6.76 -13.25
C TYR A 110 -3.86 7.09 -14.69
N GLY A 111 -4.46 8.10 -15.28
CA GLY A 111 -4.10 8.62 -16.61
C GLY A 111 -3.20 9.86 -16.59
N HIS A 112 -2.58 10.19 -15.45
CA HIS A 112 -1.77 11.40 -15.31
C HIS A 112 -0.54 11.36 -16.25
N PRO A 113 -0.30 12.41 -17.08
CA PRO A 113 0.75 12.38 -18.10
C PRO A 113 2.14 12.08 -17.55
N ASP A 114 2.50 12.67 -16.41
CA ASP A 114 3.82 12.46 -15.81
C ASP A 114 3.98 11.05 -15.26
N LEU A 115 2.93 10.45 -14.69
CA LEU A 115 2.95 9.06 -14.25
C LEU A 115 3.09 8.09 -15.43
N LEU A 116 2.38 8.34 -16.51
CA LEU A 116 2.52 7.57 -17.75
C LEU A 116 3.90 7.75 -18.37
N GLY A 117 4.45 8.98 -18.34
CA GLY A 117 5.82 9.26 -18.77
C GLY A 117 6.88 8.51 -17.97
N ILE A 118 6.70 8.45 -16.64
CA ILE A 118 7.56 7.65 -15.75
C ILE A 118 7.43 6.15 -16.11
N ALA A 119 6.20 5.65 -16.26
CA ALA A 119 5.96 4.26 -16.64
C ALA A 119 6.61 3.90 -17.97
N ALA A 120 6.44 4.71 -19.00
CA ALA A 120 7.06 4.52 -20.33
C ALA A 120 8.59 4.54 -20.24
N SER A 121 9.17 5.41 -19.41
CA SER A 121 10.63 5.48 -19.24
C SER A 121 11.23 4.24 -18.57
N ILE A 122 10.44 3.52 -17.78
CA ILE A 122 10.86 2.31 -17.04
C ILE A 122 10.57 1.05 -17.85
N ASN A 123 9.36 0.92 -18.38
CA ASN A 123 8.84 -0.30 -19.00
C ASN A 123 8.96 -0.28 -20.54
N GLY A 124 9.28 0.85 -21.15
CA GLY A 124 9.08 1.05 -22.58
C GLY A 124 7.62 1.40 -22.88
N ASP A 125 7.25 1.35 -24.17
CA ASP A 125 5.90 1.74 -24.59
C ASP A 125 4.85 0.63 -24.50
N ASP A 126 5.29 -0.59 -24.24
CA ASP A 126 4.44 -1.79 -24.15
C ASP A 126 4.22 -2.19 -22.70
N TYR A 127 3.33 -1.50 -22.02
CA TYR A 127 2.91 -1.82 -20.66
C TYR A 127 1.39 -1.78 -20.50
N VAL A 128 0.89 -2.48 -19.51
CA VAL A 128 -0.53 -2.49 -19.16
C VAL A 128 -0.74 -2.04 -17.72
N PRO A 129 -1.77 -1.24 -17.46
CA PRO A 129 -2.11 -0.86 -16.10
C PRO A 129 -2.61 -2.07 -15.31
N TYR A 130 -2.24 -2.15 -14.05
CA TYR A 130 -2.72 -3.18 -13.13
C TYR A 130 -2.84 -2.63 -11.72
N ASN A 131 -3.62 -3.31 -10.90
CA ASN A 131 -3.92 -2.94 -9.53
C ASN A 131 -4.62 -1.58 -9.39
N ASP A 132 -5.37 -1.43 -8.35
CA ASP A 132 -6.17 -0.24 -8.08
C ASP A 132 -6.59 -0.30 -6.60
N ALA A 133 -5.65 -0.01 -5.72
CA ALA A 133 -5.88 -0.11 -4.28
C ALA A 133 -5.36 1.14 -3.55
N THR A 134 -6.12 1.58 -2.58
CA THR A 134 -5.73 2.66 -1.68
C THR A 134 -5.51 2.10 -0.29
N PHE A 135 -4.30 2.25 0.23
CA PHE A 135 -3.97 1.89 1.60
C PHE A 135 -4.26 3.06 2.53
N VAL A 136 -5.02 2.77 3.58
CA VAL A 136 -5.39 3.76 4.61
C VAL A 136 -4.78 3.35 5.94
N LYS A 137 -4.00 4.23 6.53
CA LYS A 137 -3.46 4.05 7.87
C LYS A 137 -3.90 5.22 8.74
N GLN A 138 -4.99 5.01 9.47
CA GLN A 138 -5.52 6.01 10.39
C GLN A 138 -4.55 6.29 11.54
N PRO A 139 -4.55 7.52 12.09
CA PRO A 139 -3.69 7.89 13.20
C PRO A 139 -3.83 6.97 14.40
N GLY A 140 -2.71 6.43 14.87
CA GLY A 140 -2.64 5.60 16.07
C GLY A 140 -3.25 4.21 15.99
N VAL A 141 -3.91 3.84 14.88
CA VAL A 141 -4.65 2.58 14.74
C VAL A 141 -4.45 1.86 13.40
N GLY A 142 -3.75 2.48 12.47
CA GLY A 142 -3.54 1.91 11.13
C GLY A 142 -2.74 0.62 11.15
N GLY A 143 -3.22 -0.40 10.43
CA GLY A 143 -2.61 -1.73 10.37
C GLY A 143 -1.24 -1.77 9.71
N SER A 144 -0.44 -2.77 10.05
CA SER A 144 0.84 -3.05 9.40
C SER A 144 0.68 -3.85 8.12
N VAL A 145 1.74 -3.87 7.31
CA VAL A 145 1.90 -4.79 6.20
C VAL A 145 3.28 -5.44 6.34
N SER A 146 3.31 -6.70 6.72
CA SER A 146 4.54 -7.44 6.99
C SER A 146 5.47 -7.48 5.77
N TRP A 147 6.75 -7.69 6.02
CA TRP A 147 7.76 -7.85 4.99
C TRP A 147 7.36 -8.87 3.94
N HIS A 148 7.40 -8.49 2.68
CA HIS A 148 7.03 -9.33 1.55
C HIS A 148 7.66 -8.86 0.25
N GLN A 149 7.59 -9.71 -0.75
CA GLN A 149 7.83 -9.38 -2.15
C GLN A 149 6.50 -9.59 -2.88
N ASP A 150 6.14 -8.65 -3.73
CA ASP A 150 4.99 -8.81 -4.62
C ASP A 150 5.36 -9.67 -5.82
N GLY A 151 4.81 -10.44 -6.42
CA GLY A 151 5.30 -11.23 -7.56
C GLY A 151 5.08 -12.73 -7.37
N VAL A 152 4.28 -13.04 -6.37
CA VAL A 152 3.92 -14.40 -5.99
C VAL A 152 3.42 -15.24 -7.15
N THR A 153 2.67 -14.63 -8.06
CA THR A 153 2.15 -15.30 -9.25
C THR A 153 3.23 -15.62 -10.27
N HIS A 154 4.35 -14.93 -10.22
CA HIS A 154 5.46 -15.10 -11.18
C HIS A 154 6.50 -16.11 -10.71
N TRP A 155 6.74 -16.24 -9.40
CA TRP A 155 7.76 -17.13 -8.84
C TRP A 155 7.59 -18.62 -9.21
N LYS A 156 6.39 -19.03 -9.57
CA LYS A 156 6.06 -20.41 -9.94
C LYS A 156 5.75 -20.56 -11.43
N SER A 157 5.86 -19.50 -12.21
CA SER A 157 5.66 -19.58 -13.65
C SER A 157 6.86 -20.30 -14.29
N PRO A 158 6.64 -21.27 -15.17
CA PRO A 158 7.73 -21.87 -15.95
C PRO A 158 8.36 -20.84 -16.92
N ASP A 159 7.61 -19.79 -17.26
CA ASP A 159 8.03 -18.71 -18.15
C ASP A 159 8.56 -17.51 -17.35
N TRP A 160 9.01 -17.73 -16.12
CA TRP A 160 9.58 -16.69 -15.28
C TRP A 160 10.76 -16.03 -15.98
N ASP A 161 10.59 -14.77 -16.35
CA ASP A 161 11.65 -13.92 -16.84
C ASP A 161 12.03 -12.89 -15.77
N GLN A 162 13.28 -12.91 -15.34
CA GLN A 162 13.80 -11.95 -14.37
C GLN A 162 13.79 -10.50 -14.89
N GLY A 163 13.65 -10.31 -16.19
CA GLY A 163 13.52 -9.01 -16.85
C GLY A 163 12.09 -8.46 -16.87
N ILE A 164 11.07 -9.30 -16.69
CA ILE A 164 9.66 -8.87 -16.71
C ILE A 164 9.21 -8.52 -15.29
N HIS A 165 9.15 -7.25 -15.01
CA HIS A 165 8.79 -6.74 -13.70
C HIS A 165 7.62 -5.76 -13.81
N GLY A 166 6.69 -5.86 -12.87
CA GLY A 166 5.75 -4.78 -12.62
C GLY A 166 6.33 -3.81 -11.60
N PHE A 167 5.93 -2.55 -11.71
CA PHE A 167 6.28 -1.51 -10.76
C PHE A 167 5.03 -1.01 -10.06
N ASN A 168 5.09 -0.93 -8.74
CA ASN A 168 4.06 -0.28 -7.94
C ASN A 168 4.38 1.20 -7.82
N PHE A 169 3.43 2.02 -8.23
CA PHE A 169 3.39 3.46 -8.02
C PHE A 169 2.56 3.72 -6.78
N GLN A 170 3.08 4.54 -5.88
CA GLN A 170 2.34 4.98 -4.70
C GLN A 170 2.33 6.49 -4.65
N VAL A 171 1.17 7.09 -4.85
CA VAL A 171 0.92 8.52 -4.66
C VAL A 171 0.53 8.75 -3.21
N GLN A 172 1.23 9.65 -2.53
CA GLN A 172 0.96 9.98 -1.15
C GLN A 172 0.04 11.20 -1.05
N LEU A 173 -1.07 11.06 -0.33
CA LEU A 173 -1.97 12.19 -0.10
C LEU A 173 -1.59 13.06 1.09
N TYR A 174 -0.75 12.56 1.98
CA TYR A 174 -0.28 13.25 3.19
C TYR A 174 1.21 13.00 3.35
N ASP A 175 1.88 13.90 4.05
CA ASP A 175 3.28 13.71 4.41
C ASP A 175 3.45 12.43 5.24
N THR A 176 4.52 11.69 4.98
CA THR A 176 4.83 10.45 5.69
C THR A 176 6.23 10.50 6.26
N GLY A 177 6.37 10.02 7.48
CA GLY A 177 7.67 9.81 8.12
C GLY A 177 7.95 8.34 8.40
N ALA A 178 9.05 8.04 9.05
CA ALA A 178 9.48 6.67 9.36
C ALA A 178 8.42 5.82 10.10
N ARG A 179 7.53 6.46 10.87
CA ARG A 179 6.46 5.78 11.63
C ARG A 179 5.27 5.33 10.79
N SER A 180 5.12 5.86 9.57
CA SER A 180 3.94 5.60 8.74
C SER A 180 4.27 5.23 7.31
N CYS A 181 5.48 5.50 6.82
CA CYS A 181 5.87 5.29 5.42
C CYS A 181 6.06 3.81 5.06
N LEU A 182 6.26 3.58 3.77
CA LEU A 182 6.76 2.32 3.26
C LEU A 182 8.25 2.17 3.60
N TRP A 183 8.67 0.97 3.96
CA TRP A 183 10.06 0.60 4.11
C TRP A 183 10.46 -0.40 3.02
N VAL A 184 11.65 -0.26 2.49
CA VAL A 184 12.17 -1.16 1.46
C VAL A 184 13.60 -1.58 1.78
N VAL A 185 13.98 -2.76 1.30
CA VAL A 185 15.37 -3.23 1.35
C VAL A 185 15.96 -3.11 -0.05
N PRO A 186 16.85 -2.13 -0.28
CA PRO A 186 17.40 -1.85 -1.59
C PRO A 186 18.16 -3.04 -2.18
N GLY A 187 18.06 -3.21 -3.51
CA GLY A 187 18.79 -4.26 -4.24
C GLY A 187 18.17 -5.65 -4.18
N THR A 188 17.21 -5.89 -3.31
CA THR A 188 16.61 -7.22 -3.08
C THR A 188 15.81 -7.76 -4.26
N HIS A 189 15.31 -6.90 -5.15
CA HIS A 189 14.67 -7.29 -6.41
C HIS A 189 15.59 -8.13 -7.32
N LYS A 190 16.92 -8.05 -7.14
CA LYS A 190 17.91 -8.82 -7.91
C LYS A 190 18.20 -10.20 -7.33
N LEU A 191 17.70 -10.48 -6.14
CA LEU A 191 18.02 -11.70 -5.41
C LEU A 191 17.04 -12.86 -5.64
N GLY A 192 16.04 -12.66 -6.51
CA GLY A 192 14.98 -13.63 -6.68
C GLY A 192 14.09 -13.72 -5.43
N LYS A 193 13.45 -14.86 -5.22
CA LYS A 193 12.63 -15.11 -4.04
C LYS A 193 13.50 -15.22 -2.79
N ILE A 194 13.22 -14.38 -1.80
CA ILE A 194 13.97 -14.30 -0.56
C ILE A 194 13.31 -15.14 0.53
N ASP A 195 14.11 -15.89 1.28
CA ASP A 195 13.69 -16.47 2.55
C ASP A 195 13.68 -15.36 3.61
N ILE A 196 12.54 -14.70 3.74
CA ILE A 196 12.37 -13.53 4.60
C ILE A 196 12.53 -13.90 6.08
N LYS A 197 12.05 -15.09 6.47
CA LYS A 197 12.17 -15.57 7.84
C LYS A 197 13.63 -15.72 8.24
N ARG A 198 14.41 -16.39 7.42
CA ARG A 198 15.85 -16.56 7.64
C ARG A 198 16.56 -15.21 7.72
N ARG A 199 16.27 -14.30 6.79
CA ARG A 199 16.90 -12.98 6.74
C ARG A 199 16.62 -12.16 8.01
N LEU A 200 15.40 -12.21 8.55
CA LEU A 200 15.06 -11.54 9.81
C LEU A 200 15.81 -12.16 11.00
N LEU A 201 15.89 -13.47 11.07
CA LEU A 201 16.59 -14.18 12.17
C LEU A 201 18.10 -13.93 12.15
N GLU A 202 18.69 -13.75 10.98
CA GLU A 202 20.12 -13.44 10.82
C GLU A 202 20.45 -11.98 11.17
N GLY A 203 19.46 -11.08 11.17
CA GLY A 203 19.66 -9.64 11.27
C GLY A 203 19.59 -9.03 12.67
N SER A 204 18.92 -9.61 13.61
CA SER A 204 18.77 -9.23 15.02
C SER A 204 17.38 -9.63 15.55
N ASP A 205 17.10 -9.39 16.84
CA ASP A 205 15.77 -9.53 17.45
C ASP A 205 14.78 -8.42 17.03
N SER A 206 15.12 -7.63 16.01
CA SER A 206 14.32 -6.50 15.54
C SER A 206 13.52 -6.87 14.29
N GLU A 207 12.25 -6.45 14.24
CA GLU A 207 11.40 -6.54 13.05
C GLU A 207 11.89 -5.64 11.92
N LEU A 208 12.77 -4.68 12.21
CA LEU A 208 13.42 -3.82 11.24
C LEU A 208 14.67 -4.51 10.68
N MET A 209 14.67 -4.77 9.38
CA MET A 209 15.86 -5.30 8.72
C MET A 209 16.99 -4.26 8.73
N PRO A 210 18.26 -4.66 8.98
CA PRO A 210 19.37 -3.72 9.18
C PRO A 210 19.61 -2.78 7.99
N ASP A 211 19.34 -3.24 6.79
CA ASP A 211 19.53 -2.50 5.54
C ASP A 211 18.25 -1.93 4.96
N ALA A 212 17.15 -1.97 5.73
CA ALA A 212 15.90 -1.35 5.34
C ALA A 212 15.98 0.19 5.43
N VAL A 213 15.35 0.86 4.49
CA VAL A 213 15.28 2.31 4.44
C VAL A 213 13.84 2.78 4.34
N PRO A 214 13.49 3.86 5.06
CA PRO A 214 12.16 4.45 4.97
C PRO A 214 12.01 5.26 3.68
N LEU A 215 10.86 5.14 3.04
CA LEU A 215 10.43 5.98 1.93
C LEU A 215 9.52 7.10 2.45
N ALA A 216 10.08 8.01 3.23
CA ALA A 216 9.36 9.20 3.65
C ALA A 216 9.08 10.10 2.45
N CYS A 217 7.86 10.60 2.35
CA CYS A 217 7.36 11.39 1.22
C CYS A 217 6.56 12.58 1.73
N ASN A 218 6.53 13.64 0.93
CA ASN A 218 5.56 14.70 1.07
C ASN A 218 4.27 14.37 0.29
N ALA A 219 3.20 15.08 0.57
CA ALA A 219 1.99 14.99 -0.23
C ALA A 219 2.27 15.36 -1.69
N GLY A 220 1.73 14.58 -2.64
CA GLY A 220 1.99 14.74 -4.06
C GLY A 220 3.25 14.03 -4.58
N ASP A 221 4.10 13.53 -3.70
CA ASP A 221 5.22 12.67 -4.12
C ASP A 221 4.73 11.31 -4.59
N VAL A 222 5.51 10.73 -5.48
CA VAL A 222 5.27 9.38 -6.01
C VAL A 222 6.48 8.50 -5.74
N THR A 223 6.25 7.36 -5.12
CA THR A 223 7.27 6.32 -5.04
C THR A 223 7.03 5.25 -6.09
N VAL A 224 8.08 4.84 -6.77
CA VAL A 224 8.04 3.74 -7.73
C VAL A 224 8.93 2.62 -7.23
N VAL A 225 8.34 1.46 -6.98
CA VAL A 225 9.02 0.32 -6.39
C VAL A 225 8.83 -0.91 -7.27
N ASN A 226 9.93 -1.56 -7.61
CA ASN A 226 9.86 -2.88 -8.25
C ASN A 226 9.16 -3.87 -7.32
N ARG A 227 8.17 -4.59 -7.83
CA ARG A 227 7.35 -5.54 -7.07
C ARG A 227 8.15 -6.65 -6.39
N GLN A 228 9.33 -6.96 -6.91
CA GLN A 228 10.22 -7.97 -6.34
C GLN A 228 11.11 -7.43 -5.22
N ALA A 229 11.15 -6.12 -5.01
CA ALA A 229 11.88 -5.56 -3.88
C ALA A 229 11.20 -5.97 -2.58
N LEU A 230 12.00 -6.38 -1.61
CA LEU A 230 11.51 -6.69 -0.27
C LEU A 230 11.05 -5.39 0.41
N HIS A 231 9.79 -5.36 0.80
CA HIS A 231 9.19 -4.17 1.39
C HIS A 231 8.13 -4.51 2.44
N GLY A 232 7.77 -3.52 3.22
CA GLY A 232 6.75 -3.63 4.26
C GLY A 232 6.43 -2.26 4.86
N SER A 233 5.49 -2.20 5.76
CA SER A 233 5.18 -0.97 6.49
C SER A 233 4.67 -1.27 7.88
N PHE A 234 5.20 -0.56 8.87
CA PHE A 234 4.80 -0.71 10.26
C PHE A 234 3.37 -0.23 10.50
N ALA A 235 2.78 -0.67 11.59
CA ALA A 235 1.53 -0.12 12.09
C ALA A 235 1.69 1.40 12.31
N ASN A 236 0.66 2.16 11.99
CA ASN A 236 0.70 3.61 12.16
C ASN A 236 0.41 4.00 13.61
N THR A 237 1.45 4.20 14.37
CA THR A 237 1.39 4.68 15.75
C THR A 237 1.59 6.19 15.88
N SER A 238 1.69 6.91 14.74
CA SER A 238 1.78 8.37 14.71
C SER A 238 0.41 9.03 14.83
N ASN A 239 0.40 10.35 15.00
CA ASN A 239 -0.82 11.15 14.95
C ASN A 239 -1.24 11.54 13.53
N ASP A 240 -0.47 11.13 12.52
CA ASP A 240 -0.66 11.54 11.13
C ASP A 240 -1.45 10.49 10.36
N LEU A 241 -2.36 10.95 9.52
CA LEU A 241 -3.07 10.11 8.58
C LEU A 241 -2.13 9.76 7.41
N ARG A 242 -2.09 8.48 7.02
CA ARG A 242 -1.46 8.07 5.77
C ARG A 242 -2.51 7.51 4.82
N ILE A 243 -2.54 8.05 3.61
CA ILE A 243 -3.29 7.48 2.48
C ILE A 243 -2.36 7.40 1.28
N SER A 244 -2.19 6.18 0.77
CA SER A 244 -1.37 5.89 -0.41
C SER A 244 -2.24 5.27 -1.49
N LEU A 245 -2.39 5.96 -2.62
CA LEU A 245 -3.01 5.37 -3.80
C LEU A 245 -1.97 4.53 -4.51
N THR A 246 -2.24 3.23 -4.62
CA THR A 246 -1.30 2.23 -5.12
C THR A 246 -1.84 1.59 -6.39
N PHE A 247 -1.11 1.72 -7.46
CA PHE A 247 -1.40 1.15 -8.77
C PHE A 247 -0.09 0.79 -9.47
N GLY A 248 -0.16 0.21 -10.64
CA GLY A 248 1.05 -0.20 -11.36
C GLY A 248 0.91 -0.16 -12.87
N PHE A 249 2.05 -0.26 -13.48
CA PHE A 249 2.22 -0.35 -14.93
C PHE A 249 3.27 -1.40 -15.27
#